data_f6c9c89f9380ef4ecca52a7fa7c9fd87
#
_entry.id   f6c9c89f9380ef4ecca52a7fa7c9fd87
#
_cell.length_a   1.000
_cell.length_b   1.000
_cell.length_c   1.000
_cell.angle_alpha   90.00
_cell.angle_beta   90.00
_cell.angle_gamma   90.00
#
_symmetry.space_group_name_H-M   'P 1'
#
loop_
_entity.id
_entity.type
_entity.pdbx_description
1 polymer ?
#
loop_
_entity_poly.entity_id
_entity_poly.type
_entity_poly.pdbx_seq_one_letter_code
_entity_poly.pdbx_strand_id
1 'polypeptide(L)'
;MLKKIFAGLTTVSVLAGMSATAFAAETQTPSGIPLDEVGSRIEQWASENENEYPSFAVAVVNGDELVYSGAFGYIDIENGIEATPDDTVYEWGSCSKTMVWVSVMQLWEQGRIDLNEDIRNYLPEGFFHNLRYDEPITMLNLMNHNAGWGEATWAMQSTDENDIMDLGEALQYVEPVQMYRPGEVSSYSNYGAALAGYVVECITGQSYADYVHEHIFDVLGMEHTAIAPAHNDNEWVYERRQQFVNYSKSGDSWVSNGHQLCYIMPYPAGAACGTIEDMALYCSALVSPENPLFENESTRDELFSATMFCGSTDIPSGFHGFWSDNYEYANTLGHNGGTNGGSANLEFDPESGIGVVTLMNGSGKPHHAMVELMYGASVVELPETVGGDFTPQDISGLCISARSWRRGPLRFISLLGLMPISRVSEDEYDVAGMYTITRFAEDAYYVQDDSSGMAAEYRVLDDGTRVLDISSAGYVTEKGLIAELILMCVYVLCVLVAAVLLIIKLIKVIAKKNRPYAGSKVVTAAQIAKLVSVGVILFWISLLTPQYGLYKPQGVIGCFVQMLCFAVCAASAFVSVKALVKGEKGKFKYIVNLLGNASFAAAMIVFELMKFWSV
;
A
#
# COMPACT_ATOMS: atom_id res chain seq x y z
N MET A 1 44.67 21.74 -26.47
CA MET A 1 43.59 22.74 -26.55
C MET A 1 42.55 22.42 -27.62
N LEU A 2 42.80 21.50 -28.57
CA LEU A 2 41.82 21.06 -29.59
C LEU A 2 40.90 19.90 -29.19
N LYS A 3 41.15 19.21 -28.09
CA LYS A 3 40.30 18.10 -27.60
C LYS A 3 39.12 18.54 -26.71
N LYS A 4 39.05 19.80 -26.31
CA LYS A 4 37.92 20.35 -25.53
C LYS A 4 36.89 21.11 -26.38
N ILE A 5 37.11 21.25 -27.67
CA ILE A 5 36.17 21.91 -28.61
C ILE A 5 35.26 20.88 -29.31
N PHE A 6 35.63 19.59 -29.34
CA PHE A 6 34.82 18.53 -29.95
C PHE A 6 33.80 17.90 -28.98
N ALA A 7 33.95 18.05 -27.67
CA ALA A 7 32.96 17.58 -26.67
C ALA A 7 31.79 18.57 -26.48
N GLY A 8 31.93 19.82 -26.93
CA GLY A 8 30.87 20.83 -26.82
C GLY A 8 29.96 20.95 -28.06
N LEU A 9 30.27 20.22 -29.13
CA LEU A 9 29.47 20.26 -30.38
C LEU A 9 28.62 18.99 -30.60
N THR A 10 28.85 17.96 -29.83
CA THR A 10 27.99 16.73 -29.84
C THR A 10 26.81 16.83 -28.89
N THR A 11 26.88 17.66 -27.86
CA THR A 11 25.77 17.86 -26.90
C THR A 11 24.73 18.87 -27.39
N VAL A 12 25.04 19.69 -28.38
CA VAL A 12 24.08 20.66 -28.97
C VAL A 12 23.33 20.09 -30.17
N SER A 13 23.76 18.96 -30.71
CA SER A 13 23.08 18.31 -31.84
C SER A 13 22.02 17.27 -31.44
N VAL A 14 21.94 16.90 -30.18
CA VAL A 14 20.88 16.00 -29.64
C VAL A 14 19.70 16.81 -29.12
N LEU A 15 19.90 18.07 -28.73
CA LEU A 15 18.83 18.96 -28.26
C LEU A 15 18.12 19.76 -29.37
N ALA A 16 18.53 19.61 -30.64
CA ALA A 16 17.89 20.29 -31.77
C ALA A 16 17.13 19.34 -32.72
N GLY A 17 16.90 18.11 -32.28
CA GLY A 17 16.20 17.07 -33.05
C GLY A 17 14.84 16.66 -32.48
N MET A 18 14.38 17.24 -31.40
CA MET A 18 12.98 17.13 -30.97
C MET A 18 12.16 18.21 -31.69
N SER A 19 12.05 18.07 -33.00
CA SER A 19 10.99 18.70 -33.79
C SER A 19 9.68 18.10 -33.29
N ALA A 20 8.68 18.90 -33.06
CA ALA A 20 7.31 18.46 -32.90
C ALA A 20 6.99 17.42 -34.00
N THR A 21 7.15 16.15 -33.71
CA THR A 21 6.53 15.09 -34.45
C THR A 21 5.05 15.23 -34.10
N ALA A 22 4.26 15.79 -35.02
CA ALA A 22 2.83 15.55 -35.00
C ALA A 22 2.69 14.03 -34.84
N PHE A 23 2.13 13.56 -33.74
CA PHE A 23 1.76 12.17 -33.58
C PHE A 23 0.86 11.83 -34.75
N ALA A 24 1.34 11.05 -35.72
CA ALA A 24 0.45 10.37 -36.63
C ALA A 24 -0.32 9.39 -35.72
N ALA A 25 -1.65 9.50 -35.69
CA ALA A 25 -2.47 8.56 -34.94
C ALA A 25 -2.00 7.16 -35.28
N GLU A 26 -1.57 6.39 -34.28
CA GLU A 26 -1.15 5.01 -34.47
C GLU A 26 -2.30 4.23 -35.09
N THR A 27 -2.02 3.35 -36.03
CA THR A 27 -3.02 2.51 -36.68
C THR A 27 -3.13 1.13 -36.06
N GLN A 28 -2.26 0.84 -35.09
CA GLN A 28 -2.18 -0.42 -34.38
C GLN A 28 -1.64 -0.17 -32.96
N THR A 29 -1.90 -1.11 -32.06
CA THR A 29 -1.31 -1.12 -30.71
C THR A 29 0.19 -1.38 -30.77
N PRO A 30 0.98 -1.11 -29.74
CA PRO A 30 2.38 -1.52 -29.67
C PRO A 30 2.60 -3.01 -29.92
N SER A 31 1.67 -3.89 -29.51
CA SER A 31 1.70 -5.33 -29.80
C SER A 31 1.39 -5.69 -31.26
N GLY A 32 1.03 -4.70 -32.10
CA GLY A 32 0.75 -4.87 -33.51
C GLY A 32 -0.70 -5.25 -33.88
N ILE A 33 -1.65 -5.09 -32.96
CA ILE A 33 -3.08 -5.29 -33.25
C ILE A 33 -3.62 -4.04 -33.93
N PRO A 34 -4.24 -4.15 -35.15
CA PRO A 34 -4.94 -3.03 -35.76
C PRO A 34 -6.02 -2.46 -34.84
N LEU A 35 -6.15 -1.14 -34.73
CA LEU A 35 -7.08 -0.51 -33.79
C LEU A 35 -8.54 -0.90 -34.01
N ASP A 36 -8.93 -1.13 -35.26
CA ASP A 36 -10.25 -1.60 -35.62
C ASP A 36 -10.52 -3.08 -35.26
N GLU A 37 -9.48 -3.85 -34.91
CA GLU A 37 -9.60 -5.23 -34.43
C GLU A 37 -9.54 -5.32 -32.86
N VAL A 38 -9.14 -4.26 -32.14
CA VAL A 38 -8.97 -4.28 -30.70
C VAL A 38 -10.24 -4.78 -29.99
N GLY A 39 -11.39 -4.21 -30.30
CA GLY A 39 -12.67 -4.61 -29.72
C GLY A 39 -12.94 -6.10 -29.88
N SER A 40 -12.80 -6.62 -31.11
CA SER A 40 -13.04 -8.05 -31.40
C SER A 40 -12.07 -8.98 -30.65
N ARG A 41 -10.83 -8.55 -30.41
CA ARG A 41 -9.84 -9.32 -29.61
C ARG A 41 -10.23 -9.36 -28.15
N ILE A 42 -10.68 -8.23 -27.59
CA ILE A 42 -11.15 -8.14 -26.21
C ILE A 42 -12.39 -9.00 -26.00
N GLU A 43 -13.39 -8.90 -26.90
CA GLU A 43 -14.62 -9.71 -26.86
C GLU A 43 -14.34 -11.22 -26.98
N GLN A 44 -13.40 -11.60 -27.86
CA GLN A 44 -12.94 -12.97 -27.95
C GLN A 44 -12.33 -13.45 -26.64
N TRP A 45 -11.40 -12.68 -26.08
CA TRP A 45 -10.76 -13.03 -24.80
C TRP A 45 -11.81 -13.17 -23.68
N ALA A 46 -12.74 -12.23 -23.58
CA ALA A 46 -13.81 -12.25 -22.58
C ALA A 46 -14.67 -13.53 -22.71
N SER A 47 -15.08 -13.89 -23.92
CA SER A 47 -15.87 -15.10 -24.19
C SER A 47 -15.12 -16.41 -23.88
N GLU A 48 -13.79 -16.44 -24.10
CA GLU A 48 -12.97 -17.61 -23.82
C GLU A 48 -12.64 -17.76 -22.33
N ASN A 49 -12.80 -16.68 -21.52
CA ASN A 49 -12.38 -16.58 -20.13
C ASN A 49 -13.51 -16.18 -19.16
N GLU A 50 -14.76 -16.49 -19.44
CA GLU A 50 -15.95 -16.11 -18.63
C GLU A 50 -15.84 -16.50 -17.13
N ASN A 51 -15.05 -17.52 -16.80
CA ASN A 51 -14.82 -17.96 -15.42
C ASN A 51 -13.76 -17.15 -14.66
N GLU A 52 -13.04 -16.23 -15.33
CA GLU A 52 -11.94 -15.48 -14.73
C GLU A 52 -12.37 -14.14 -14.13
N TYR A 53 -13.65 -13.78 -14.22
CA TYR A 53 -14.21 -12.54 -13.67
C TYR A 53 -15.68 -12.71 -13.27
N PRO A 54 -16.17 -11.99 -12.26
CA PRO A 54 -17.63 -11.86 -12.02
C PRO A 54 -18.21 -10.80 -12.98
N SER A 55 -17.60 -9.60 -13.02
CA SER A 55 -17.69 -8.63 -14.11
C SER A 55 -16.38 -7.91 -14.30
N PHE A 56 -16.11 -7.45 -15.50
CA PHE A 56 -15.10 -6.42 -15.75
C PHE A 56 -15.55 -5.48 -16.86
N ALA A 57 -15.09 -4.24 -16.77
CA ALA A 57 -15.20 -3.25 -17.81
C ALA A 57 -13.79 -2.89 -18.31
N VAL A 58 -13.68 -2.58 -19.59
CA VAL A 58 -12.42 -2.22 -20.25
C VAL A 58 -12.63 -1.13 -21.25
N ALA A 59 -11.69 -0.17 -21.31
CA ALA A 59 -11.62 0.76 -22.43
C ALA A 59 -10.18 0.92 -22.90
N VAL A 60 -10.03 1.19 -24.19
CA VAL A 60 -8.76 1.45 -24.86
C VAL A 60 -8.85 2.80 -25.56
N VAL A 61 -7.84 3.63 -25.38
CA VAL A 61 -7.73 4.96 -25.99
C VAL A 61 -6.47 5.05 -26.85
N ASN A 62 -6.50 5.93 -27.86
CA ASN A 62 -5.35 6.30 -28.68
C ASN A 62 -5.32 7.84 -28.80
N GLY A 63 -4.47 8.49 -28.00
CA GLY A 63 -4.55 9.95 -27.86
C GLY A 63 -5.96 10.38 -27.41
N ASP A 64 -6.60 11.23 -28.22
CA ASP A 64 -7.95 11.75 -27.94
C ASP A 64 -9.08 10.82 -28.38
N GLU A 65 -8.79 9.69 -29.01
CA GLU A 65 -9.77 8.78 -29.56
C GLU A 65 -10.08 7.62 -28.59
N LEU A 66 -11.36 7.40 -28.30
CA LEU A 66 -11.83 6.17 -27.66
C LEU A 66 -11.88 5.07 -28.72
N VAL A 67 -10.92 4.14 -28.68
CA VAL A 67 -10.82 3.01 -29.61
C VAL A 67 -11.87 1.95 -29.32
N TYR A 68 -12.06 1.65 -28.03
CA TYR A 68 -13.03 0.63 -27.59
C TYR A 68 -13.49 0.91 -26.16
N SER A 69 -14.76 0.61 -25.87
CA SER A 69 -15.34 0.53 -24.54
C SER A 69 -16.28 -0.67 -24.46
N GLY A 70 -16.15 -1.47 -23.40
CA GLY A 70 -16.99 -2.66 -23.20
C GLY A 70 -17.03 -3.10 -21.74
N ALA A 71 -18.12 -3.83 -21.40
CA ALA A 71 -18.26 -4.45 -20.11
C ALA A 71 -18.82 -5.86 -20.24
N PHE A 72 -18.44 -6.77 -19.36
CA PHE A 72 -18.71 -8.19 -19.43
C PHE A 72 -19.07 -8.75 -18.05
N GLY A 73 -19.95 -9.76 -18.02
CA GLY A 73 -20.37 -10.42 -16.80
C GLY A 73 -21.40 -9.63 -16.01
N TYR A 74 -21.46 -9.85 -14.69
CA TYR A 74 -22.54 -9.38 -13.83
C TYR A 74 -22.01 -8.60 -12.63
N ILE A 75 -22.56 -7.41 -12.40
CA ILE A 75 -22.30 -6.65 -11.15
C ILE A 75 -23.05 -7.27 -9.96
N ASP A 76 -24.12 -8.03 -10.24
CA ASP A 76 -24.85 -8.84 -9.27
C ASP A 76 -25.28 -10.15 -9.95
N ILE A 77 -24.53 -11.21 -9.70
CA ILE A 77 -24.75 -12.54 -10.30
C ILE A 77 -26.07 -13.13 -9.82
N GLU A 78 -26.41 -12.96 -8.53
CA GLU A 78 -27.60 -13.55 -7.92
C GLU A 78 -28.89 -12.96 -8.48
N ASN A 79 -28.88 -11.66 -8.80
CA ASN A 79 -30.03 -10.95 -9.38
C ASN A 79 -29.97 -10.83 -10.91
N GLY A 80 -28.89 -11.29 -11.54
CA GLY A 80 -28.70 -11.25 -13.00
C GLY A 80 -28.56 -9.84 -13.55
N ILE A 81 -27.91 -8.92 -12.81
CA ILE A 81 -27.65 -7.55 -13.24
C ILE A 81 -26.34 -7.54 -14.03
N GLU A 82 -26.44 -7.35 -15.33
CA GLU A 82 -25.28 -7.30 -16.23
C GLU A 82 -24.49 -6.01 -16.06
N ALA A 83 -23.18 -6.07 -16.31
CA ALA A 83 -22.32 -4.90 -16.37
C ALA A 83 -22.49 -4.19 -17.72
N THR A 84 -22.51 -2.86 -17.72
CA THR A 84 -22.48 -2.02 -18.92
C THR A 84 -21.41 -0.95 -18.82
N PRO A 85 -20.83 -0.47 -19.93
CA PRO A 85 -19.75 0.50 -19.88
C PRO A 85 -20.19 1.89 -19.40
N ASP A 86 -21.44 2.27 -19.70
CA ASP A 86 -22.00 3.61 -19.49
C ASP A 86 -22.83 3.77 -18.21
N ASP A 87 -23.33 2.67 -17.62
CA ASP A 87 -24.25 2.72 -16.47
C ASP A 87 -23.71 2.00 -15.21
N THR A 88 -22.62 1.23 -15.33
CA THR A 88 -22.01 0.55 -14.19
C THR A 88 -20.93 1.40 -13.52
N VAL A 89 -21.13 1.66 -12.23
CA VAL A 89 -20.17 2.38 -11.38
C VAL A 89 -19.26 1.37 -10.67
N TYR A 90 -17.95 1.52 -10.86
CA TYR A 90 -16.92 0.75 -10.18
C TYR A 90 -16.08 1.64 -9.25
N GLU A 91 -15.46 1.05 -8.25
CA GLU A 91 -14.49 1.73 -7.38
C GLU A 91 -13.10 1.73 -8.04
N TRP A 92 -12.46 2.90 -8.13
CA TRP A 92 -11.14 3.06 -8.76
C TRP A 92 -9.98 2.86 -7.79
N GLY A 93 -10.28 2.87 -6.49
CA GLY A 93 -9.27 2.68 -5.47
C GLY A 93 -8.08 3.61 -5.66
N SER A 94 -6.88 3.08 -5.56
CA SER A 94 -5.65 3.86 -5.61
C SER A 94 -5.35 4.54 -6.95
N CYS A 95 -6.06 4.23 -8.04
CA CYS A 95 -6.00 5.06 -9.27
C CYS A 95 -6.39 6.52 -8.98
N SER A 96 -7.17 6.79 -7.92
CA SER A 96 -7.49 8.14 -7.42
C SER A 96 -6.25 8.99 -7.15
N LYS A 97 -5.13 8.38 -6.76
CA LYS A 97 -3.89 9.10 -6.45
C LYS A 97 -3.31 9.84 -7.64
N THR A 98 -3.51 9.31 -8.85
CA THR A 98 -3.02 9.97 -10.06
C THR A 98 -3.63 11.35 -10.25
N MET A 99 -4.91 11.52 -9.86
CA MET A 99 -5.58 12.83 -9.85
C MET A 99 -5.02 13.78 -8.80
N VAL A 100 -4.51 13.25 -7.67
CA VAL A 100 -3.77 14.07 -6.69
C VAL A 100 -2.50 14.62 -7.32
N TRP A 101 -1.75 13.78 -8.03
CA TRP A 101 -0.50 14.20 -8.66
C TRP A 101 -0.73 15.20 -9.79
N VAL A 102 -1.78 15.00 -10.58
CA VAL A 102 -2.22 15.99 -11.60
C VAL A 102 -2.58 17.32 -10.92
N SER A 103 -3.39 17.32 -9.85
CA SER A 103 -3.76 18.53 -9.11
C SER A 103 -2.54 19.28 -8.54
N VAL A 104 -1.58 18.55 -8.01
CA VAL A 104 -0.32 19.13 -7.52
C VAL A 104 0.46 19.77 -8.66
N MET A 105 0.56 19.10 -9.81
CA MET A 105 1.29 19.64 -10.96
C MET A 105 0.60 20.84 -11.61
N GLN A 106 -0.74 20.93 -11.57
CA GLN A 106 -1.46 22.14 -11.94
C GLN A 106 -1.10 23.33 -11.03
N LEU A 107 -0.94 23.12 -9.73
CA LEU A 107 -0.47 24.16 -8.82
C LEU A 107 1.04 24.47 -9.00
N TRP A 108 1.83 23.48 -9.37
CA TRP A 108 3.26 23.65 -9.65
C TRP A 108 3.48 24.53 -10.89
N GLU A 109 2.78 24.30 -11.99
CA GLU A 109 2.89 25.15 -13.19
C GLU A 109 2.45 26.59 -12.94
N GLN A 110 1.50 26.80 -12.01
CA GLN A 110 1.06 28.13 -11.55
C GLN A 110 2.05 28.80 -10.58
N GLY A 111 3.13 28.10 -10.19
CA GLY A 111 4.11 28.58 -9.20
C GLY A 111 3.56 28.71 -7.78
N ARG A 112 2.47 28.00 -7.46
CA ARG A 112 1.81 28.01 -6.14
C ARG A 112 2.37 26.98 -5.19
N ILE A 113 3.09 25.99 -5.69
CA ILE A 113 3.79 24.95 -4.92
C ILE A 113 5.18 24.71 -5.49
N ASP A 114 6.17 24.49 -4.64
CA ASP A 114 7.49 23.96 -4.99
C ASP A 114 7.57 22.50 -4.52
N LEU A 115 7.85 21.58 -5.44
CA LEU A 115 7.90 20.14 -5.14
C LEU A 115 9.00 19.77 -4.14
N ASN A 116 10.01 20.61 -3.95
CA ASN A 116 11.16 20.42 -3.07
C ASN A 116 11.04 21.20 -1.75
N GLU A 117 10.02 22.05 -1.59
CA GLU A 117 9.82 22.80 -0.35
C GLU A 117 9.17 21.89 0.72
N ASP A 118 9.43 22.23 1.98
CA ASP A 118 8.81 21.57 3.12
C ASP A 118 7.28 21.79 3.10
N ILE A 119 6.51 20.70 3.01
CA ILE A 119 5.04 20.77 2.95
C ILE A 119 4.41 21.43 4.19
N ARG A 120 5.14 21.50 5.32
CA ARG A 120 4.70 22.21 6.53
C ARG A 120 4.44 23.70 6.28
N ASN A 121 5.07 24.29 5.24
CA ASN A 121 4.85 25.68 4.85
C ASN A 121 3.48 25.91 4.19
N TYR A 122 2.83 24.86 3.69
CA TYR A 122 1.50 24.90 3.09
C TYR A 122 0.39 24.45 4.04
N LEU A 123 0.73 23.87 5.19
CA LEU A 123 -0.20 23.30 6.15
C LEU A 123 -0.44 24.25 7.34
N PRO A 124 -1.58 24.11 8.06
CA PRO A 124 -1.81 24.84 9.31
C PRO A 124 -0.71 24.59 10.33
N GLU A 125 -0.35 25.62 11.12
CA GLU A 125 0.66 25.51 12.17
C GLU A 125 0.30 24.40 13.16
N GLY A 126 1.25 23.50 13.47
CA GLY A 126 1.06 22.41 14.42
C GLY A 126 0.19 21.27 13.88
N PHE A 127 0.04 21.12 12.58
CA PHE A 127 -0.77 20.08 11.95
C PHE A 127 -0.38 18.67 12.37
N PHE A 128 0.94 18.35 12.39
CA PHE A 128 1.45 17.05 12.75
C PHE A 128 1.65 16.87 14.26
N HIS A 129 1.34 15.66 14.77
CA HIS A 129 1.48 15.28 16.18
C HIS A 129 2.49 14.12 16.37
N ASN A 130 2.76 13.34 15.31
CA ASN A 130 3.52 12.08 15.36
C ASN A 130 4.81 12.11 14.53
N LEU A 131 5.27 13.29 14.08
CA LEU A 131 6.57 13.40 13.43
C LEU A 131 7.70 13.06 14.43
N ARG A 132 8.69 12.35 13.91
CA ARG A 132 9.84 11.90 14.69
C ARG A 132 11.14 12.61 14.30
N TYR A 133 11.17 13.14 13.11
CA TYR A 133 12.34 13.77 12.51
C TYR A 133 12.02 15.22 12.13
N ASP A 134 13.06 16.07 12.22
CA ASP A 134 12.94 17.50 11.92
C ASP A 134 13.22 17.82 10.44
N GLU A 135 13.73 16.85 9.68
CA GLU A 135 14.03 16.98 8.27
C GLU A 135 12.78 17.39 7.48
N PRO A 136 12.93 18.22 6.43
CA PRO A 136 11.83 18.61 5.56
C PRO A 136 11.14 17.38 4.93
N ILE A 137 9.83 17.41 4.87
CA ILE A 137 9.04 16.50 4.06
C ILE A 137 8.60 17.27 2.83
N THR A 138 9.00 16.82 1.66
CA THR A 138 8.69 17.51 0.41
C THR A 138 7.51 16.86 -0.33
N MET A 139 6.92 17.57 -1.29
CA MET A 139 5.89 16.99 -2.14
C MET A 139 6.43 15.79 -2.94
N LEU A 140 7.69 15.85 -3.40
CA LEU A 140 8.34 14.69 -4.03
C LEU A 140 8.45 13.49 -3.09
N ASN A 141 8.65 13.70 -1.78
CA ASN A 141 8.62 12.59 -0.84
C ASN A 141 7.22 11.94 -0.74
N LEU A 142 6.14 12.72 -0.90
CA LEU A 142 4.79 12.17 -0.93
C LEU A 142 4.55 11.38 -2.21
N MET A 143 4.91 11.93 -3.37
CA MET A 143 4.79 11.30 -4.68
C MET A 143 5.60 10.00 -4.76
N ASN A 144 6.84 10.01 -4.26
CA ASN A 144 7.74 8.85 -4.26
C ASN A 144 7.49 7.89 -3.09
N HIS A 145 6.46 8.12 -2.27
CA HIS A 145 6.15 7.29 -1.10
C HIS A 145 7.32 7.08 -0.14
N ASN A 146 8.24 8.04 -0.02
CA ASN A 146 9.42 7.95 0.85
C ASN A 146 9.46 9.03 1.93
N ALA A 147 8.30 9.57 2.33
CA ALA A 147 8.19 10.52 3.45
C ALA A 147 8.43 9.89 4.84
N GLY A 148 8.58 8.58 4.91
CA GLY A 148 9.00 7.84 6.08
C GLY A 148 7.88 7.39 7.02
N TRP A 149 6.61 7.46 6.63
CA TRP A 149 5.49 6.98 7.45
C TRP A 149 5.34 5.46 7.44
N GLY A 150 4.90 4.92 8.58
CA GLY A 150 4.38 3.57 8.69
C GLY A 150 2.93 3.45 8.19
N GLU A 151 2.30 2.30 8.44
CA GLU A 151 0.91 2.06 8.04
C GLU A 151 -0.07 2.73 9.01
N ALA A 152 -1.12 3.37 8.47
CA ALA A 152 -2.26 3.90 9.20
C ALA A 152 -3.46 2.97 9.04
N THR A 153 -3.94 2.34 10.12
CA THR A 153 -4.88 1.22 9.98
C THR A 153 -6.16 1.35 10.79
N TRP A 154 -6.13 2.12 11.90
CA TRP A 154 -7.24 2.08 12.85
C TRP A 154 -8.52 2.79 12.40
N ALA A 155 -8.47 3.60 11.35
CA ALA A 155 -9.57 4.47 10.98
C ALA A 155 -9.53 4.92 9.51
N MET A 156 -8.98 4.10 8.61
CA MET A 156 -8.88 4.46 7.19
C MET A 156 -10.24 4.48 6.50
N GLN A 157 -11.18 3.65 6.95
CA GLN A 157 -12.48 3.43 6.32
C GLN A 157 -13.56 3.21 7.37
N SER A 158 -14.80 3.55 7.05
CA SER A 158 -15.98 3.21 7.85
C SER A 158 -17.12 2.71 6.95
N THR A 159 -18.03 1.93 7.50
CA THR A 159 -19.33 1.59 6.88
C THR A 159 -20.45 2.53 7.35
N ASP A 160 -20.17 3.46 8.25
CA ASP A 160 -21.13 4.46 8.75
C ASP A 160 -20.78 5.82 8.17
N GLU A 161 -21.71 6.40 7.40
CA GLU A 161 -21.58 7.73 6.81
C GLU A 161 -21.41 8.84 7.85
N ASN A 162 -21.95 8.63 9.07
CA ASN A 162 -21.79 9.58 10.17
C ASN A 162 -20.36 9.64 10.73
N ASP A 163 -19.49 8.74 10.36
CA ASP A 163 -18.07 8.75 10.73
C ASP A 163 -17.22 9.67 9.81
N ILE A 164 -17.78 10.17 8.72
CA ILE A 164 -17.06 11.03 7.77
C ILE A 164 -16.64 12.33 8.46
N MET A 165 -15.40 12.71 8.24
CA MET A 165 -14.75 13.92 8.76
C MET A 165 -14.24 14.76 7.60
N ASP A 166 -14.04 16.07 7.84
CA ASP A 166 -13.28 16.91 6.92
C ASP A 166 -11.88 16.36 6.72
N LEU A 167 -11.29 16.51 5.52
CA LEU A 167 -10.03 15.85 5.16
C LEU A 167 -8.90 16.17 6.14
N GLY A 168 -8.76 17.43 6.56
CA GLY A 168 -7.73 17.83 7.53
C GLY A 168 -7.93 17.16 8.90
N GLU A 169 -9.17 17.05 9.38
CA GLU A 169 -9.50 16.36 10.62
C GLU A 169 -9.26 14.86 10.50
N ALA A 170 -9.68 14.26 9.39
CA ALA A 170 -9.45 12.85 9.11
C ALA A 170 -7.96 12.51 9.10
N LEU A 171 -7.12 13.33 8.44
CA LEU A 171 -5.67 13.14 8.39
C LEU A 171 -5.02 13.25 9.77
N GLN A 172 -5.43 14.19 10.61
CA GLN A 172 -4.95 14.26 11.99
C GLN A 172 -5.42 13.05 12.81
N TYR A 173 -6.63 12.57 12.56
CA TYR A 173 -7.16 11.40 13.25
C TYR A 173 -6.42 10.11 12.87
N VAL A 174 -6.04 9.92 11.61
CA VAL A 174 -5.36 8.71 11.13
C VAL A 174 -3.82 8.85 11.07
N GLU A 175 -3.25 9.97 11.51
CA GLU A 175 -1.83 10.26 11.39
C GLU A 175 -0.96 9.09 11.86
N PRO A 176 -0.19 8.44 10.96
CA PRO A 176 0.68 7.34 11.33
C PRO A 176 1.96 7.85 11.99
N VAL A 177 2.64 6.96 12.70
CA VAL A 177 3.97 7.29 13.26
C VAL A 177 4.99 7.34 12.13
N GLN A 178 5.78 8.41 12.07
CA GLN A 178 6.93 8.49 11.17
C GLN A 178 8.01 7.50 11.63
N MET A 179 8.42 6.60 10.74
CA MET A 179 9.33 5.48 11.04
C MET A 179 10.75 5.75 10.58
N TYR A 180 10.89 6.37 9.41
CA TYR A 180 12.15 6.65 8.73
C TYR A 180 12.27 8.14 8.45
N ARG A 181 13.50 8.61 8.18
CA ARG A 181 13.70 9.97 7.68
C ARG A 181 13.13 10.11 6.28
N PRO A 182 12.60 11.28 5.91
CA PRO A 182 12.19 11.53 4.52
C PRO A 182 13.34 11.23 3.56
N GLY A 183 13.04 10.50 2.48
CA GLY A 183 14.00 10.08 1.46
C GLY A 183 14.79 8.80 1.76
N GLU A 184 14.72 8.24 2.99
CA GLU A 184 15.56 7.09 3.35
C GLU A 184 14.97 5.73 2.95
N VAL A 185 13.65 5.57 2.95
CA VAL A 185 12.99 4.27 2.74
C VAL A 185 11.68 4.49 2.00
N SER A 186 11.47 3.74 0.93
CA SER A 186 10.20 3.71 0.22
C SER A 186 9.17 2.89 1.01
N SER A 187 8.01 3.50 1.24
CA SER A 187 6.90 2.89 1.99
C SER A 187 5.60 3.47 1.46
N TYR A 188 4.95 2.72 0.57
CA TYR A 188 3.68 3.13 -0.03
C TYR A 188 2.70 3.66 1.02
N SER A 189 2.22 4.89 0.86
CA SER A 189 1.46 5.60 1.88
C SER A 189 0.17 6.20 1.34
N ASN A 190 -0.97 5.63 1.76
CA ASN A 190 -2.27 6.26 1.53
C ASN A 190 -2.38 7.60 2.26
N TYR A 191 -1.81 7.67 3.47
CA TYR A 191 -1.75 8.91 4.25
C TYR A 191 -1.00 10.01 3.49
N GLY A 192 0.18 9.68 2.94
CA GLY A 192 0.99 10.65 2.18
C GLY A 192 0.27 11.19 0.95
N ALA A 193 -0.40 10.33 0.19
CA ALA A 193 -1.17 10.76 -0.98
C ALA A 193 -2.39 11.64 -0.61
N ALA A 194 -3.12 11.24 0.43
CA ALA A 194 -4.24 12.07 0.91
C ALA A 194 -3.77 13.41 1.50
N LEU A 195 -2.61 13.43 2.15
CA LEU A 195 -1.98 14.66 2.65
C LEU A 195 -1.61 15.61 1.49
N ALA A 196 -1.14 15.08 0.36
CA ALA A 196 -0.91 15.89 -0.84
C ALA A 196 -2.21 16.52 -1.35
N GLY A 197 -3.32 15.78 -1.35
CA GLY A 197 -4.66 16.33 -1.63
C GLY A 197 -5.08 17.42 -0.64
N TYR A 198 -4.75 17.27 0.64
CA TYR A 198 -5.02 18.31 1.64
C TYR A 198 -4.12 19.55 1.46
N VAL A 199 -2.90 19.39 0.99
CA VAL A 199 -2.05 20.53 0.59
C VAL A 199 -2.72 21.31 -0.54
N VAL A 200 -3.35 20.62 -1.51
CA VAL A 200 -4.15 21.29 -2.56
C VAL A 200 -5.30 22.10 -1.93
N GLU A 201 -6.06 21.54 -0.97
CA GLU A 201 -7.10 22.29 -0.24
C GLU A 201 -6.54 23.52 0.47
N CYS A 202 -5.43 23.38 1.18
CA CYS A 202 -4.82 24.49 1.92
C CYS A 202 -4.34 25.63 1.01
N ILE A 203 -3.80 25.31 -0.17
CA ILE A 203 -3.32 26.29 -1.13
C ILE A 203 -4.49 26.99 -1.84
N THR A 204 -5.54 26.25 -2.20
CA THR A 204 -6.65 26.75 -3.02
C THR A 204 -7.77 27.36 -2.20
N GLY A 205 -7.99 26.86 -0.99
CA GLY A 205 -9.13 27.20 -0.15
C GLY A 205 -10.44 26.50 -0.58
N GLN A 206 -10.37 25.54 -1.50
CA GLN A 206 -11.47 24.68 -1.94
C GLN A 206 -11.33 23.29 -1.29
N SER A 207 -12.41 22.53 -1.14
CA SER A 207 -12.27 21.11 -0.84
C SER A 207 -11.55 20.39 -2.00
N TYR A 208 -10.82 19.33 -1.71
CA TYR A 208 -10.14 18.58 -2.76
C TYR A 208 -11.14 17.99 -3.77
N ALA A 209 -12.33 17.57 -3.31
CA ALA A 209 -13.39 17.10 -4.20
C ALA A 209 -13.86 18.21 -5.16
N ASP A 210 -14.15 19.42 -4.65
CA ASP A 210 -14.54 20.55 -5.50
C ASP A 210 -13.42 20.91 -6.48
N TYR A 211 -12.15 20.86 -6.04
CA TYR A 211 -11.01 21.12 -6.91
C TYR A 211 -10.94 20.13 -8.07
N VAL A 212 -11.09 18.83 -7.79
CA VAL A 212 -11.04 17.78 -8.82
C VAL A 212 -12.23 17.90 -9.78
N HIS A 213 -13.42 18.22 -9.29
CA HIS A 213 -14.56 18.51 -10.14
C HIS A 213 -14.26 19.67 -11.10
N GLU A 214 -13.85 20.83 -10.58
CA GLU A 214 -13.63 22.03 -11.39
C GLU A 214 -12.46 21.88 -12.39
N HIS A 215 -11.37 21.18 -11.99
CA HIS A 215 -10.11 21.18 -12.75
C HIS A 215 -9.82 19.86 -13.48
N ILE A 216 -10.59 18.81 -13.22
CA ILE A 216 -10.41 17.51 -13.88
C ILE A 216 -11.75 17.03 -14.47
N PHE A 217 -12.78 16.78 -13.66
CA PHE A 217 -13.99 16.13 -14.14
C PHE A 217 -14.78 17.00 -15.13
N ASP A 218 -15.04 18.25 -14.78
CA ASP A 218 -15.76 19.18 -15.65
C ASP A 218 -14.98 19.50 -16.92
N VAL A 219 -13.63 19.61 -16.81
CA VAL A 219 -12.74 19.85 -17.97
C VAL A 219 -12.80 18.70 -18.96
N LEU A 220 -12.88 17.46 -18.47
CA LEU A 220 -12.88 16.26 -19.29
C LEU A 220 -14.28 15.75 -19.67
N GLY A 221 -15.34 16.34 -19.10
CA GLY A 221 -16.71 15.87 -19.29
C GLY A 221 -17.03 14.55 -18.59
N MET A 222 -16.37 14.26 -17.45
CA MET A 222 -16.58 13.07 -16.63
C MET A 222 -17.83 13.23 -15.76
N GLU A 223 -19.00 13.07 -16.37
CA GLU A 223 -20.30 13.31 -15.73
C GLU A 223 -20.74 12.19 -14.77
N HIS A 224 -20.07 11.03 -14.84
CA HIS A 224 -20.41 9.81 -14.12
C HIS A 224 -19.31 9.37 -13.15
N THR A 225 -18.60 10.34 -12.56
CA THR A 225 -17.53 10.10 -11.57
C THR A 225 -17.78 10.91 -10.30
N ALA A 226 -17.43 10.33 -9.16
CA ALA A 226 -17.47 10.95 -7.84
C ALA A 226 -16.16 10.67 -7.08
N ILE A 227 -15.79 11.53 -6.14
CA ILE A 227 -14.56 11.37 -5.35
C ILE A 227 -14.72 11.72 -3.87
N ALA A 228 -15.76 12.46 -3.47
CA ALA A 228 -16.00 12.75 -2.06
C ALA A 228 -16.18 11.48 -1.22
N PRO A 229 -15.90 11.48 0.07
CA PRO A 229 -15.94 10.27 0.90
C PRO A 229 -17.26 9.51 0.85
N ALA A 230 -18.41 10.26 0.77
CA ALA A 230 -19.74 9.70 0.66
C ALA A 230 -20.22 9.52 -0.78
N HIS A 231 -19.45 9.98 -1.77
CA HIS A 231 -19.85 10.06 -3.19
C HIS A 231 -21.13 10.87 -3.45
N ASN A 232 -21.50 11.75 -2.51
CA ASN A 232 -22.64 12.64 -2.61
C ASN A 232 -22.35 13.92 -3.42
N ASP A 233 -21.14 14.05 -3.92
CA ASP A 233 -20.70 15.01 -4.93
C ASP A 233 -21.27 14.69 -6.32
N ASN A 234 -21.81 13.47 -6.53
CA ASN A 234 -22.52 13.07 -7.73
C ASN A 234 -23.67 12.12 -7.39
N GLU A 235 -24.93 12.63 -7.47
CA GLU A 235 -26.13 11.85 -7.11
C GLU A 235 -26.32 10.62 -7.99
N TRP A 236 -26.00 10.71 -9.28
CA TRP A 236 -26.11 9.61 -10.24
C TRP A 236 -25.15 8.45 -9.86
N VAL A 237 -23.94 8.77 -9.49
CA VAL A 237 -22.92 7.80 -9.01
C VAL A 237 -23.33 7.21 -7.66
N TYR A 238 -23.78 8.05 -6.73
CA TYR A 238 -24.22 7.62 -5.40
C TYR A 238 -25.29 6.53 -5.48
N GLU A 239 -26.33 6.73 -6.32
CA GLU A 239 -27.42 5.77 -6.48
C GLU A 239 -26.93 4.43 -7.08
N ARG A 240 -26.08 4.46 -8.12
CA ARG A 240 -25.61 3.26 -8.83
C ARG A 240 -24.61 2.45 -8.04
N ARG A 241 -23.76 3.11 -7.27
CA ARG A 241 -22.81 2.44 -6.37
C ARG A 241 -23.50 1.52 -5.37
N GLN A 242 -24.75 1.79 -4.98
CA GLN A 242 -25.52 0.95 -4.08
C GLN A 242 -25.86 -0.44 -4.67
N GLN A 243 -25.79 -0.60 -5.99
CA GLN A 243 -26.11 -1.85 -6.68
C GLN A 243 -24.89 -2.77 -6.81
N PHE A 244 -23.71 -2.26 -6.57
CA PHE A 244 -22.44 -2.95 -6.81
C PHE A 244 -22.20 -4.05 -5.76
N VAL A 245 -22.02 -5.30 -6.20
CA VAL A 245 -21.72 -6.46 -5.35
C VAL A 245 -20.29 -6.91 -5.61
N ASN A 246 -19.52 -7.11 -4.55
CA ASN A 246 -18.16 -7.62 -4.62
C ASN A 246 -18.15 -9.16 -4.57
N TYR A 247 -17.19 -9.75 -5.28
CA TYR A 247 -17.00 -11.20 -5.37
C TYR A 247 -15.56 -11.61 -5.10
N SER A 248 -15.40 -12.78 -4.49
CA SER A 248 -14.12 -13.47 -4.33
C SER A 248 -14.15 -14.83 -5.02
N LYS A 249 -13.04 -15.19 -5.68
CA LYS A 249 -12.92 -16.50 -6.34
C LYS A 249 -12.70 -17.60 -5.30
N SER A 250 -13.50 -18.67 -5.35
CA SER A 250 -13.37 -19.85 -4.50
C SER A 250 -13.42 -21.10 -5.37
N GLY A 251 -12.25 -21.67 -5.67
CA GLY A 251 -12.12 -22.70 -6.70
C GLY A 251 -12.50 -22.14 -8.07
N ASP A 252 -13.46 -22.79 -8.75
CA ASP A 252 -13.96 -22.37 -10.06
C ASP A 252 -15.23 -21.49 -9.98
N SER A 253 -15.60 -21.03 -8.78
CA SER A 253 -16.83 -20.26 -8.56
C SER A 253 -16.55 -18.89 -7.96
N TRP A 254 -17.40 -17.92 -8.27
CA TRP A 254 -17.44 -16.62 -7.63
C TRP A 254 -18.42 -16.63 -6.46
N VAL A 255 -17.98 -16.17 -5.30
CA VAL A 255 -18.77 -16.10 -4.07
C VAL A 255 -18.96 -14.63 -3.69
N SER A 256 -20.22 -14.26 -3.51
CA SER A 256 -20.60 -12.91 -3.12
C SER A 256 -20.09 -12.57 -1.71
N ASN A 257 -19.47 -11.40 -1.60
CA ASN A 257 -19.11 -10.76 -0.32
C ASN A 257 -20.13 -9.68 0.09
N GLY A 258 -21.20 -9.51 -0.70
CA GLY A 258 -22.18 -8.44 -0.53
C GLY A 258 -21.70 -7.09 -1.06
N HIS A 259 -22.39 -6.03 -0.70
CA HIS A 259 -22.17 -4.70 -1.27
C HIS A 259 -20.87 -4.02 -0.83
N GLN A 260 -20.15 -4.49 0.14
CA GLN A 260 -18.85 -3.99 0.61
C GLN A 260 -18.65 -2.44 0.58
N LEU A 261 -19.74 -1.69 0.70
CA LEU A 261 -19.71 -0.23 0.68
C LEU A 261 -18.93 0.30 1.88
N CYS A 262 -17.98 1.16 1.63
CA CYS A 262 -17.23 1.84 2.67
C CYS A 262 -16.92 3.30 2.28
N TYR A 263 -16.73 4.11 3.32
CA TYR A 263 -16.36 5.51 3.22
C TYR A 263 -14.89 5.65 3.59
N ILE A 264 -14.07 6.12 2.66
CA ILE A 264 -12.62 6.26 2.84
C ILE A 264 -12.35 7.64 3.43
N MET A 265 -11.81 7.69 4.68
CA MET A 265 -11.56 8.97 5.36
C MET A 265 -10.47 9.80 4.67
N PRO A 266 -9.27 9.26 4.35
CA PRO A 266 -8.29 9.93 3.51
C PRO A 266 -8.65 9.77 2.02
N TYR A 267 -9.81 10.30 1.62
CA TYR A 267 -10.48 10.04 0.35
C TYR A 267 -9.66 10.36 -0.93
N PRO A 268 -8.76 11.36 -0.97
CA PRO A 268 -7.93 11.58 -2.15
C PRO A 268 -7.08 10.37 -2.54
N ALA A 269 -6.77 9.51 -1.55
CA ALA A 269 -5.93 8.33 -1.77
C ALA A 269 -6.67 7.15 -2.42
N GLY A 270 -8.02 7.18 -2.54
CA GLY A 270 -8.67 5.97 -3.01
C GLY A 270 -10.19 5.98 -3.15
N ALA A 271 -10.88 7.12 -3.04
CA ALA A 271 -12.34 7.14 -3.03
C ALA A 271 -13.00 7.35 -4.40
N ALA A 272 -12.26 7.66 -5.46
CA ALA A 272 -12.87 7.83 -6.76
C ALA A 272 -13.65 6.58 -7.19
N CYS A 273 -14.84 6.79 -7.71
CA CYS A 273 -15.65 5.75 -8.34
C CYS A 273 -16.42 6.35 -9.54
N GLY A 274 -16.64 5.55 -10.56
CA GLY A 274 -17.28 6.00 -11.78
C GLY A 274 -17.34 4.90 -12.83
N THR A 275 -17.77 5.29 -14.05
CA THR A 275 -17.86 4.39 -15.20
C THR A 275 -16.49 4.15 -15.83
N ILE A 276 -16.39 3.12 -16.67
CA ILE A 276 -15.19 2.86 -17.47
C ILE A 276 -14.99 3.94 -18.54
N GLU A 277 -16.06 4.53 -19.04
CA GLU A 277 -15.98 5.57 -20.06
C GLU A 277 -15.39 6.86 -19.48
N ASP A 278 -15.77 7.26 -18.26
CA ASP A 278 -15.15 8.40 -17.60
C ASP A 278 -13.67 8.14 -17.28
N MET A 279 -13.32 6.91 -16.87
CA MET A 279 -11.93 6.55 -16.66
C MET A 279 -11.12 6.58 -17.96
N ALA A 280 -11.76 6.25 -19.10
CA ALA A 280 -11.15 6.37 -20.42
C ALA A 280 -10.92 7.83 -20.81
N LEU A 281 -11.85 8.75 -20.50
CA LEU A 281 -11.66 10.19 -20.72
C LEU A 281 -10.44 10.70 -19.93
N TYR A 282 -10.31 10.27 -18.67
CA TYR A 282 -9.15 10.62 -17.86
C TYR A 282 -7.84 10.03 -18.44
N CYS A 283 -7.84 8.75 -18.83
CA CYS A 283 -6.68 8.11 -19.45
C CYS A 283 -6.30 8.81 -20.78
N SER A 284 -7.28 9.13 -21.62
CA SER A 284 -7.09 9.89 -22.86
C SER A 284 -6.41 11.24 -22.59
N ALA A 285 -6.85 11.97 -21.56
CA ALA A 285 -6.24 13.24 -21.21
C ALA A 285 -4.77 13.11 -20.77
N LEU A 286 -4.36 11.98 -20.18
CA LEU A 286 -2.96 11.74 -19.80
C LEU A 286 -2.08 11.46 -21.03
N VAL A 287 -2.60 10.77 -22.05
CA VAL A 287 -1.83 10.40 -23.25
C VAL A 287 -1.97 11.38 -24.40
N SER A 288 -3.01 12.21 -24.41
CA SER A 288 -3.26 13.17 -25.47
C SER A 288 -2.13 14.19 -25.62
N PRO A 289 -1.67 14.47 -26.84
CA PRO A 289 -0.73 15.56 -27.09
C PRO A 289 -1.28 16.94 -26.70
N GLU A 290 -2.60 17.15 -26.82
CA GLU A 290 -3.24 18.44 -26.50
C GLU A 290 -3.50 18.62 -24.99
N ASN A 291 -3.29 17.60 -24.19
CA ASN A 291 -3.48 17.46 -22.75
C ASN A 291 -4.27 18.62 -22.09
N PRO A 292 -5.59 18.48 -21.93
CA PRO A 292 -6.44 19.56 -21.42
C PRO A 292 -6.27 19.84 -19.91
N LEU A 293 -5.48 19.00 -19.21
CA LEU A 293 -5.26 19.09 -17.76
C LEU A 293 -4.23 20.15 -17.37
N PHE A 294 -3.34 20.58 -18.30
CA PHE A 294 -2.26 21.52 -18.03
C PHE A 294 -2.26 22.69 -19.03
N GLU A 295 -1.80 23.86 -18.59
CA GLU A 295 -1.63 25.01 -19.45
C GLU A 295 -0.37 24.90 -20.33
N ASN A 296 0.64 24.14 -19.84
CA ASN A 296 1.93 23.98 -20.50
C ASN A 296 2.22 22.51 -20.77
N GLU A 297 2.58 22.17 -21.99
CA GLU A 297 3.02 20.83 -22.39
C GLU A 297 4.19 20.33 -21.53
N SER A 298 5.11 21.22 -21.16
CA SER A 298 6.24 20.88 -20.28
C SER A 298 5.84 20.39 -18.89
N THR A 299 4.64 20.70 -18.41
CA THR A 299 4.13 20.20 -17.12
C THR A 299 3.80 18.72 -17.19
N ARG A 300 3.23 18.26 -18.31
CA ARG A 300 3.03 16.85 -18.59
C ARG A 300 4.36 16.09 -18.68
N ASP A 301 5.33 16.65 -19.44
CA ASP A 301 6.64 16.04 -19.58
C ASP A 301 7.36 15.93 -18.24
N GLU A 302 7.23 16.94 -17.37
CA GLU A 302 7.74 16.89 -15.99
C GLU A 302 7.02 15.82 -15.17
N LEU A 303 5.68 15.75 -15.21
CA LEU A 303 4.89 14.75 -14.46
C LEU A 303 5.33 13.32 -14.79
N PHE A 304 5.69 13.04 -16.03
CA PHE A 304 6.13 11.72 -16.48
C PHE A 304 7.65 11.54 -16.48
N SER A 305 8.39 12.54 -16.01
CA SER A 305 9.84 12.42 -15.84
C SER A 305 10.21 11.58 -14.61
N ALA A 306 11.39 10.97 -14.66
CA ALA A 306 11.90 10.18 -13.55
C ALA A 306 12.29 11.07 -12.36
N THR A 307 11.79 10.72 -11.16
CA THR A 307 12.09 11.40 -9.89
C THR A 307 13.05 10.63 -9.01
N MET A 308 13.20 9.34 -9.25
CA MET A 308 14.15 8.45 -8.56
C MET A 308 14.81 7.50 -9.56
N PHE A 309 15.99 7.02 -9.18
CA PHE A 309 16.75 6.05 -9.95
C PHE A 309 17.21 4.90 -9.05
N CYS A 310 17.40 3.73 -9.63
CA CYS A 310 17.81 2.53 -8.91
C CYS A 310 19.30 2.60 -8.58
N GLY A 311 19.63 2.94 -7.36
CA GLY A 311 21.01 3.06 -6.88
C GLY A 311 21.86 3.99 -7.74
N SER A 312 23.05 3.53 -8.10
CA SER A 312 24.00 4.28 -8.93
C SER A 312 23.78 4.12 -10.44
N THR A 313 22.65 3.58 -10.86
CA THR A 313 22.30 3.34 -12.27
C THR A 313 21.43 4.46 -12.85
N ASP A 314 21.27 4.47 -14.16
CA ASP A 314 20.34 5.38 -14.87
C ASP A 314 18.93 4.74 -15.04
N ILE A 315 18.64 3.63 -14.34
CA ILE A 315 17.33 2.96 -14.40
C ILE A 315 16.35 3.71 -13.51
N PRO A 316 15.28 4.29 -14.07
CA PRO A 316 14.27 4.99 -13.28
C PRO A 316 13.54 4.04 -12.31
N SER A 317 13.18 4.56 -11.14
CA SER A 317 12.44 3.82 -10.11
C SER A 317 11.24 4.60 -9.52
N GLY A 318 11.02 5.85 -9.93
CA GLY A 318 9.88 6.67 -9.53
C GLY A 318 9.56 7.74 -10.57
N PHE A 319 8.26 8.05 -10.74
CA PHE A 319 7.73 8.96 -11.75
C PHE A 319 6.59 9.81 -11.17
N HIS A 320 6.88 10.72 -10.25
CA HIS A 320 5.89 11.58 -9.59
C HIS A 320 4.64 10.83 -9.08
N GLY A 321 4.85 9.59 -8.58
CA GLY A 321 3.78 8.77 -8.01
C GLY A 321 3.04 7.87 -9.01
N PHE A 322 3.39 7.91 -10.29
CA PHE A 322 3.00 6.88 -11.25
C PHE A 322 3.93 5.67 -11.13
N TRP A 323 3.39 4.49 -11.36
CA TRP A 323 4.17 3.27 -11.49
C TRP A 323 4.61 3.09 -12.92
N SER A 324 5.72 2.42 -13.13
CA SER A 324 6.28 2.14 -14.44
C SER A 324 6.46 0.64 -14.59
N ASP A 325 5.95 0.11 -15.70
CA ASP A 325 6.08 -1.29 -16.07
C ASP A 325 6.70 -1.41 -17.46
N ASN A 326 7.45 -2.51 -17.69
CA ASN A 326 8.12 -2.77 -18.96
C ASN A 326 7.48 -3.98 -19.64
N TYR A 327 7.02 -3.77 -20.87
CA TYR A 327 6.46 -4.81 -21.74
C TYR A 327 7.32 -4.98 -22.99
N GLU A 328 7.08 -6.06 -23.73
CA GLU A 328 7.87 -6.40 -24.92
C GLU A 328 7.91 -5.26 -25.96
N TYR A 329 6.84 -4.45 -26.04
CA TYR A 329 6.69 -3.41 -27.06
C TYR A 329 6.43 -2.01 -26.49
N ALA A 330 6.43 -1.82 -25.18
CA ALA A 330 6.19 -0.51 -24.57
C ALA A 330 6.77 -0.41 -23.16
N ASN A 331 7.12 0.82 -22.76
CA ASN A 331 7.34 1.17 -21.35
C ASN A 331 6.16 2.03 -20.91
N THR A 332 5.39 1.51 -19.97
CA THR A 332 4.15 2.14 -19.57
C THR A 332 4.30 2.91 -18.26
N LEU A 333 3.38 3.83 -18.04
CA LEU A 333 3.11 4.46 -16.76
C LEU A 333 1.66 4.19 -16.36
N GLY A 334 1.40 4.21 -15.05
CA GLY A 334 0.04 3.97 -14.59
C GLY A 334 -0.10 3.87 -13.09
N HIS A 335 -1.21 3.33 -12.67
CA HIS A 335 -1.48 2.98 -11.29
C HIS A 335 -2.57 1.91 -11.22
N ASN A 336 -2.40 0.93 -10.37
CA ASN A 336 -3.50 0.02 -10.07
C ASN A 336 -4.28 0.47 -8.82
N GLY A 337 -5.49 -0.02 -8.67
CA GLY A 337 -6.37 0.28 -7.56
C GLY A 337 -6.99 -0.95 -6.95
N GLY A 338 -7.16 -0.93 -5.64
CA GLY A 338 -7.88 -1.97 -4.91
C GLY A 338 -8.64 -1.37 -3.75
N THR A 339 -9.87 -1.82 -3.60
CA THR A 339 -10.74 -1.52 -2.48
C THR A 339 -11.32 -2.83 -1.96
N ASN A 340 -12.18 -2.75 -0.95
CA ASN A 340 -12.95 -3.93 -0.54
C ASN A 340 -14.07 -4.26 -1.54
N GLY A 341 -14.47 -3.29 -2.37
CA GLY A 341 -15.51 -3.44 -3.39
C GLY A 341 -15.00 -4.01 -4.71
N GLY A 342 -13.80 -3.64 -5.12
CA GLY A 342 -13.30 -4.00 -6.44
C GLY A 342 -11.83 -3.70 -6.69
N SER A 343 -11.44 -3.81 -7.95
CA SER A 343 -10.10 -3.49 -8.42
C SER A 343 -10.13 -2.71 -9.73
N ALA A 344 -9.09 -1.93 -9.96
CA ALA A 344 -8.91 -1.09 -11.13
C ALA A 344 -7.47 -1.15 -11.65
N ASN A 345 -7.28 -0.92 -12.93
CA ASN A 345 -6.00 -0.64 -13.53
C ASN A 345 -6.12 0.52 -14.52
N LEU A 346 -5.23 1.48 -14.41
CA LEU A 346 -5.00 2.58 -15.35
C LEU A 346 -3.57 2.42 -15.84
N GLU A 347 -3.38 2.16 -17.13
CA GLU A 347 -2.06 1.97 -17.70
C GLU A 347 -1.98 2.56 -19.10
N PHE A 348 -0.90 3.26 -19.40
CA PHE A 348 -0.73 3.94 -20.65
C PHE A 348 0.75 4.05 -21.05
N ASP A 349 1.00 4.08 -22.34
CA ASP A 349 2.31 4.36 -22.91
C ASP A 349 2.34 5.81 -23.43
N PRO A 350 3.13 6.70 -22.78
CA PRO A 350 3.24 8.09 -23.21
C PRO A 350 3.85 8.27 -24.62
N GLU A 351 4.58 7.27 -25.11
CA GLU A 351 5.26 7.34 -26.41
C GLU A 351 4.31 7.01 -27.58
N SER A 352 3.55 5.92 -27.47
CA SER A 352 2.58 5.54 -28.50
C SER A 352 1.24 6.27 -28.38
N GLY A 353 0.92 6.80 -27.20
CA GLY A 353 -0.38 7.40 -26.93
C GLY A 353 -1.50 6.37 -26.70
N ILE A 354 -1.19 5.08 -26.65
CA ILE A 354 -2.16 4.03 -26.30
C ILE A 354 -2.34 3.97 -24.79
N GLY A 355 -3.58 3.93 -24.34
CA GLY A 355 -3.94 3.70 -22.95
C GLY A 355 -4.97 2.58 -22.82
N VAL A 356 -4.89 1.80 -21.75
CA VAL A 356 -5.85 0.76 -21.40
C VAL A 356 -6.27 0.90 -19.94
N VAL A 357 -7.57 0.94 -19.71
CA VAL A 357 -8.16 1.02 -18.37
C VAL A 357 -9.08 -0.18 -18.16
N THR A 358 -9.09 -0.72 -16.95
CA THR A 358 -9.95 -1.84 -16.57
C THR A 358 -10.46 -1.70 -15.15
N LEU A 359 -11.74 -2.10 -14.95
CA LEU A 359 -12.45 -2.06 -13.68
C LEU A 359 -13.13 -3.40 -13.41
N MET A 360 -13.14 -3.86 -12.14
CA MET A 360 -13.74 -5.15 -11.75
C MET A 360 -14.46 -5.04 -10.39
N ASN A 361 -15.51 -5.85 -10.21
CA ASN A 361 -16.14 -6.07 -8.90
C ASN A 361 -15.55 -7.26 -8.12
N GLY A 362 -14.30 -7.54 -8.34
CA GLY A 362 -13.46 -8.54 -7.70
C GLY A 362 -12.01 -8.23 -8.03
N SER A 363 -11.18 -9.25 -8.08
CA SER A 363 -9.81 -9.17 -8.58
C SER A 363 -9.50 -10.39 -9.44
N GLY A 364 -8.76 -10.22 -10.53
CA GLY A 364 -8.50 -11.34 -11.42
C GLY A 364 -7.65 -10.99 -12.62
N LYS A 365 -7.60 -11.94 -13.56
CA LYS A 365 -6.77 -11.89 -14.75
C LYS A 365 -7.07 -10.77 -15.77
N PRO A 366 -8.31 -10.22 -15.88
CA PRO A 366 -8.60 -9.22 -16.90
C PRO A 366 -7.63 -8.04 -16.92
N HIS A 367 -7.23 -7.50 -15.76
CA HIS A 367 -6.30 -6.36 -15.71
C HIS A 367 -5.02 -6.65 -16.48
N HIS A 368 -4.32 -7.72 -16.14
CA HIS A 368 -3.06 -8.09 -16.76
C HIS A 368 -3.26 -8.51 -18.24
N ALA A 369 -4.30 -9.30 -18.53
CA ALA A 369 -4.55 -9.78 -19.88
C ALA A 369 -4.85 -8.64 -20.89
N MET A 370 -5.55 -7.59 -20.47
CA MET A 370 -5.83 -6.45 -21.34
C MET A 370 -4.58 -5.62 -21.59
N VAL A 371 -3.72 -5.49 -20.60
CA VAL A 371 -2.43 -4.80 -20.72
C VAL A 371 -1.50 -5.59 -21.66
N GLU A 372 -1.33 -6.91 -21.46
CA GLU A 372 -0.52 -7.75 -22.34
C GLU A 372 -1.06 -7.77 -23.79
N LEU A 373 -2.38 -7.68 -23.95
CA LEU A 373 -2.98 -7.60 -25.27
C LEU A 373 -2.54 -6.33 -26.02
N MET A 374 -2.40 -5.20 -25.31
CA MET A 374 -1.98 -3.93 -25.91
C MET A 374 -0.47 -3.80 -26.09
N TYR A 375 0.31 -4.30 -25.13
CA TYR A 375 1.76 -3.98 -25.06
C TYR A 375 2.68 -5.20 -25.19
N GLY A 376 2.13 -6.42 -25.32
CA GLY A 376 2.90 -7.67 -25.29
C GLY A 376 3.14 -8.17 -23.88
N ALA A 377 3.91 -9.24 -23.73
CA ALA A 377 4.22 -9.85 -22.44
C ALA A 377 5.08 -8.93 -21.57
N SER A 378 4.94 -9.07 -20.25
CA SER A 378 5.85 -8.40 -19.31
C SER A 378 7.30 -8.84 -19.54
N VAL A 379 8.23 -7.88 -19.51
CA VAL A 379 9.67 -8.18 -19.69
C VAL A 379 10.25 -8.61 -18.35
N VAL A 380 10.87 -9.80 -18.35
CA VAL A 380 11.53 -10.41 -17.18
C VAL A 380 13.06 -10.46 -17.38
N GLU A 381 13.58 -9.71 -18.34
CA GLU A 381 15.01 -9.73 -18.64
C GLU A 381 15.81 -8.95 -17.59
N LEU A 382 16.88 -9.62 -17.09
CA LEU A 382 17.84 -8.99 -16.20
C LEU A 382 18.56 -7.84 -16.95
N PRO A 383 18.64 -6.63 -16.36
CA PRO A 383 19.43 -5.54 -16.94
C PRO A 383 20.89 -5.96 -17.19
N GLU A 384 21.52 -5.37 -18.20
CA GLU A 384 22.95 -5.58 -18.45
C GLU A 384 23.76 -5.19 -17.19
N THR A 385 24.77 -6.02 -16.86
CA THR A 385 25.63 -5.74 -15.72
C THR A 385 26.43 -4.47 -15.94
N VAL A 386 26.28 -3.51 -15.04
CA VAL A 386 26.93 -2.21 -15.07
C VAL A 386 28.18 -2.24 -14.18
N GLY A 387 29.37 -2.21 -14.80
CA GLY A 387 30.63 -2.11 -14.06
C GLY A 387 31.47 -3.40 -14.04
N GLY A 388 32.48 -3.40 -13.18
CA GLY A 388 33.45 -4.48 -13.02
C GLY A 388 33.20 -5.37 -11.79
N ASP A 389 34.28 -5.74 -11.08
CA ASP A 389 34.16 -6.49 -9.81
C ASP A 389 33.47 -5.63 -8.75
N PHE A 390 32.32 -6.06 -8.26
CA PHE A 390 31.57 -5.38 -7.20
C PHE A 390 32.22 -5.58 -5.83
N THR A 391 32.10 -4.57 -4.96
CA THR A 391 32.44 -4.74 -3.55
C THR A 391 31.53 -5.81 -2.93
N PRO A 392 32.07 -6.85 -2.26
CA PRO A 392 31.23 -7.87 -1.66
C PRO A 392 30.20 -7.28 -0.70
N GLN A 393 28.94 -7.55 -0.95
CA GLN A 393 27.81 -7.17 -0.09
C GLN A 393 27.02 -8.42 0.29
N ASP A 394 26.38 -8.40 1.44
CA ASP A 394 25.51 -9.48 1.89
C ASP A 394 24.16 -8.90 2.30
N ILE A 395 23.17 -9.09 1.42
CA ILE A 395 21.79 -8.70 1.68
C ILE A 395 20.99 -9.77 2.40
N SER A 396 21.58 -10.93 2.69
CA SER A 396 20.92 -12.06 3.36
C SER A 396 20.43 -11.70 4.77
N GLY A 397 19.34 -12.30 5.20
CA GLY A 397 18.79 -12.12 6.54
C GLY A 397 17.25 -12.14 6.57
N LEU A 398 16.70 -11.77 7.70
CA LEU A 398 15.25 -11.57 7.82
C LEU A 398 14.92 -10.11 7.50
N CYS A 399 14.10 -9.89 6.52
CA CYS A 399 13.56 -8.58 6.19
C CYS A 399 12.05 -8.51 6.50
N ILE A 400 11.55 -7.29 6.58
CA ILE A 400 10.15 -6.97 6.79
C ILE A 400 9.79 -5.78 5.92
N SER A 401 8.55 -5.73 5.41
CA SER A 401 8.09 -4.57 4.65
C SER A 401 8.20 -3.29 5.48
N ALA A 402 8.71 -2.22 4.87
CA ALA A 402 8.74 -0.89 5.47
C ALA A 402 7.32 -0.39 5.78
N ARG A 403 6.34 -0.75 4.94
CA ARG A 403 4.92 -0.51 5.16
C ARG A 403 4.34 -1.46 6.21
N SER A 404 4.92 -1.51 7.38
CA SER A 404 4.48 -2.39 8.48
C SER A 404 4.31 -1.61 9.79
N TRP A 405 3.56 -2.17 10.73
CA TRP A 405 3.35 -1.57 12.03
C TRP A 405 4.57 -1.79 12.93
N ARG A 406 5.55 -0.89 12.87
CA ARG A 406 6.76 -1.01 13.69
C ARG A 406 6.63 -0.31 15.05
N ARG A 407 5.51 0.37 15.30
CA ARG A 407 5.18 1.07 16.54
C ARG A 407 3.76 0.75 16.99
N GLY A 408 3.52 0.90 18.28
CA GLY A 408 2.22 0.68 18.89
C GLY A 408 1.83 -0.79 19.07
N PRO A 409 0.59 -1.03 19.50
CA PRO A 409 0.12 -2.35 19.90
C PRO A 409 -0.02 -3.36 18.75
N LEU A 410 0.07 -2.92 17.49
CA LEU A 410 0.05 -3.80 16.32
C LEU A 410 1.45 -4.27 15.87
N ARG A 411 2.52 -3.78 16.50
CA ARG A 411 3.90 -4.13 16.14
C ARG A 411 4.16 -5.64 16.02
N PHE A 412 3.54 -6.45 16.86
CA PHE A 412 3.70 -7.92 16.80
C PHE A 412 3.17 -8.55 15.51
N ILE A 413 2.15 -7.93 14.86
CA ILE A 413 1.57 -8.42 13.60
C ILE A 413 2.61 -8.35 12.48
N SER A 414 3.45 -7.33 12.48
CA SER A 414 4.50 -7.14 11.48
C SER A 414 5.45 -8.34 11.40
N LEU A 415 5.68 -9.04 12.51
CA LEU A 415 6.53 -10.25 12.53
C LEU A 415 5.93 -11.44 11.78
N LEU A 416 4.63 -11.43 11.46
CA LEU A 416 4.00 -12.45 10.63
C LEU A 416 4.34 -12.27 9.15
N GLY A 417 4.79 -11.09 8.74
CA GLY A 417 5.26 -10.76 7.39
C GLY A 417 6.78 -10.80 7.21
N LEU A 418 7.50 -11.48 8.10
CA LEU A 418 8.96 -11.66 7.95
C LEU A 418 9.27 -12.53 6.73
N MET A 419 10.18 -12.07 5.89
CA MET A 419 10.67 -12.77 4.71
C MET A 419 12.17 -13.07 4.86
N PRO A 420 12.60 -14.32 4.72
CA PRO A 420 14.01 -14.67 4.69
C PRO A 420 14.60 -14.41 3.30
N ILE A 421 15.71 -13.68 3.24
CA ILE A 421 16.58 -13.58 2.06
C ILE A 421 17.74 -14.52 2.32
N SER A 422 17.92 -15.53 1.46
CA SER A 422 18.96 -16.55 1.56
C SER A 422 19.96 -16.38 0.43
N ARG A 423 21.25 -16.39 0.75
CA ARG A 423 22.31 -16.28 -0.26
C ARG A 423 22.45 -17.60 -1.04
N VAL A 424 22.40 -17.52 -2.36
CA VAL A 424 22.59 -18.64 -3.31
C VAL A 424 24.02 -18.63 -3.86
N SER A 425 24.49 -17.47 -4.32
CA SER A 425 25.86 -17.26 -4.81
C SER A 425 26.41 -15.91 -4.33
N GLU A 426 27.48 -15.40 -4.95
CA GLU A 426 28.05 -14.10 -4.58
C GLU A 426 27.07 -12.94 -4.86
N ASP A 427 26.38 -12.99 -5.98
CA ASP A 427 25.48 -11.94 -6.47
C ASP A 427 24.03 -12.42 -6.64
N GLU A 428 23.68 -13.60 -6.12
CA GLU A 428 22.34 -14.17 -6.25
C GLU A 428 21.76 -14.58 -4.90
N TYR A 429 20.49 -14.26 -4.70
CA TYR A 429 19.75 -14.53 -3.46
C TYR A 429 18.35 -15.06 -3.78
N ASP A 430 17.82 -15.84 -2.86
CA ASP A 430 16.45 -16.39 -2.89
C ASP A 430 15.61 -15.79 -1.76
N VAL A 431 14.36 -15.42 -2.05
CA VAL A 431 13.39 -14.93 -1.08
C VAL A 431 12.30 -15.99 -0.90
N ALA A 432 12.50 -16.86 0.07
CA ALA A 432 11.53 -17.87 0.48
C ALA A 432 11.02 -18.78 -0.68
N GLY A 433 11.78 -18.95 -1.75
CA GLY A 433 11.41 -19.71 -2.96
C GLY A 433 10.35 -19.00 -3.84
N MET A 434 10.09 -17.71 -3.60
CA MET A 434 9.11 -16.93 -4.36
C MET A 434 9.78 -15.99 -5.36
N TYR A 435 10.92 -15.39 -4.99
CA TYR A 435 11.64 -14.43 -5.82
C TYR A 435 13.12 -14.77 -5.87
N THR A 436 13.73 -14.52 -7.02
CA THR A 436 15.19 -14.47 -7.17
C THR A 436 15.63 -13.01 -7.18
N ILE A 437 16.71 -12.71 -6.46
CA ILE A 437 17.33 -11.38 -6.45
C ILE A 437 18.73 -11.53 -7.03
N THR A 438 19.03 -10.83 -8.12
CA THR A 438 20.33 -10.87 -8.80
C THR A 438 20.95 -9.49 -8.83
N ARG A 439 22.20 -9.37 -8.40
CA ARG A 439 22.94 -8.11 -8.42
C ARG A 439 23.42 -7.80 -9.84
N PHE A 440 23.22 -6.57 -10.32
CA PHE A 440 23.66 -6.13 -11.64
C PHE A 440 24.49 -4.83 -11.62
N ALA A 441 24.52 -4.10 -10.47
CA ALA A 441 25.41 -2.96 -10.25
C ALA A 441 25.88 -2.92 -8.79
N GLU A 442 26.71 -1.92 -8.38
CA GLU A 442 27.31 -1.86 -7.04
C GLU A 442 26.24 -1.89 -5.92
N ASP A 443 25.13 -1.20 -6.10
CA ASP A 443 24.03 -1.02 -5.15
C ASP A 443 22.67 -1.34 -5.77
N ALA A 444 22.64 -1.93 -6.98
CA ALA A 444 21.41 -2.25 -7.68
C ALA A 444 21.26 -3.76 -7.91
N TYR A 445 20.03 -4.22 -7.70
CA TYR A 445 19.61 -5.61 -7.77
C TYR A 445 18.37 -5.73 -8.65
N TYR A 446 18.15 -6.90 -9.22
CA TYR A 446 16.95 -7.23 -9.95
C TYR A 446 16.19 -8.30 -9.21
N VAL A 447 14.95 -7.99 -8.83
CA VAL A 447 14.04 -8.89 -8.12
C VAL A 447 13.03 -9.43 -9.11
N GLN A 448 12.99 -10.75 -9.29
CA GLN A 448 12.12 -11.37 -10.29
C GLN A 448 11.41 -12.60 -9.78
N ASP A 449 10.23 -12.87 -10.34
CA ASP A 449 9.52 -14.15 -10.27
C ASP A 449 9.35 -14.74 -11.69
N ASP A 450 8.46 -15.73 -11.85
CA ASP A 450 8.21 -16.36 -13.16
C ASP A 450 7.49 -15.43 -14.17
N SER A 451 6.95 -14.30 -13.73
CA SER A 451 6.05 -13.45 -14.51
C SER A 451 6.46 -11.99 -14.58
N SER A 452 7.28 -11.52 -13.66
CA SER A 452 7.67 -10.11 -13.56
C SER A 452 9.08 -9.93 -13.01
N GLY A 453 9.67 -8.78 -13.29
CA GLY A 453 10.96 -8.38 -12.75
C GLY A 453 11.05 -6.88 -12.55
N MET A 454 11.68 -6.46 -11.45
CA MET A 454 11.82 -5.05 -11.06
C MET A 454 13.22 -4.76 -10.54
N ALA A 455 13.74 -3.58 -10.89
CA ALA A 455 14.98 -3.10 -10.31
C ALA A 455 14.77 -2.66 -8.85
N ALA A 456 15.77 -2.93 -8.02
CA ALA A 456 15.78 -2.61 -6.60
C ALA A 456 17.10 -1.97 -6.20
N GLU A 457 17.05 -0.95 -5.35
CA GLU A 457 18.21 -0.34 -4.74
C GLU A 457 18.50 -0.98 -3.38
N TYR A 458 19.77 -1.24 -3.09
CA TYR A 458 20.21 -1.67 -1.76
C TYR A 458 21.09 -0.63 -1.11
N ARG A 459 20.76 -0.24 0.12
CA ARG A 459 21.55 0.69 0.93
C ARG A 459 21.56 0.33 2.41
N VAL A 460 22.52 0.88 3.12
CA VAL A 460 22.66 0.74 4.57
C VAL A 460 22.56 2.12 5.21
N LEU A 461 21.56 2.30 6.08
CA LEU A 461 21.34 3.56 6.79
C LEU A 461 22.37 3.75 7.91
N ASP A 462 22.49 4.97 8.43
CA ASP A 462 23.45 5.35 9.49
C ASP A 462 23.32 4.50 10.77
N ASP A 463 22.13 4.06 11.12
CA ASP A 463 21.88 3.19 12.27
C ASP A 463 22.21 1.72 12.02
N GLY A 464 22.56 1.40 10.76
CA GLY A 464 22.89 0.07 10.27
C GLY A 464 21.66 -0.76 9.87
N THR A 465 20.50 -0.14 9.70
CA THR A 465 19.35 -0.74 9.02
C THR A 465 19.71 -0.95 7.55
N ARG A 466 19.46 -2.16 7.04
CA ARG A 466 19.66 -2.48 5.62
C ARG A 466 18.32 -2.35 4.91
N VAL A 467 18.33 -1.71 3.77
CA VAL A 467 17.14 -1.39 2.97
C VAL A 467 17.29 -1.98 1.58
N LEU A 468 16.27 -2.65 1.11
CA LEU A 468 16.08 -3.05 -0.28
C LEU A 468 14.80 -2.35 -0.76
N ASP A 469 14.94 -1.29 -1.53
CA ASP A 469 13.83 -0.53 -2.09
C ASP A 469 13.51 -1.01 -3.51
N ILE A 470 12.25 -1.39 -3.72
CA ILE A 470 11.70 -1.81 -5.00
C ILE A 470 10.60 -0.80 -5.34
N SER A 471 10.92 0.25 -6.13
CA SER A 471 9.97 1.33 -6.45
C SER A 471 9.32 1.91 -5.17
N SER A 472 8.01 1.82 -5.00
CA SER A 472 7.28 2.32 -3.82
C SER A 472 7.27 1.36 -2.61
N ALA A 473 7.93 0.20 -2.70
CA ALA A 473 7.95 -0.84 -1.66
C ALA A 473 9.36 -1.08 -1.13
N GLY A 474 9.63 -0.66 0.10
CA GLY A 474 10.88 -0.94 0.80
C GLY A 474 10.79 -2.17 1.69
N TYR A 475 11.88 -2.92 1.76
CA TYR A 475 12.08 -4.03 2.69
C TYR A 475 13.27 -3.73 3.58
N VAL A 476 13.09 -3.83 4.87
CA VAL A 476 14.12 -3.44 5.84
C VAL A 476 14.56 -4.63 6.70
N THR A 477 15.88 -4.72 6.92
CA THR A 477 16.49 -5.64 7.88
C THR A 477 17.03 -4.84 9.05
N GLU A 478 16.22 -4.74 10.11
CA GLU A 478 16.59 -4.02 11.33
C GLU A 478 17.33 -4.91 12.33
N LYS A 479 18.21 -4.28 13.12
CA LYS A 479 18.83 -4.96 14.26
C LYS A 479 17.74 -5.35 15.28
N GLY A 480 17.72 -6.61 15.69
CA GLY A 480 16.80 -7.08 16.72
C GLY A 480 15.59 -7.88 16.23
N LEU A 481 15.28 -7.91 14.94
CA LEU A 481 14.14 -8.70 14.40
C LEU A 481 14.16 -10.16 14.87
N ILE A 482 15.31 -10.81 14.88
CA ILE A 482 15.47 -12.19 15.39
C ILE A 482 15.12 -12.26 16.87
N ALA A 483 15.57 -11.30 17.67
CA ALA A 483 15.27 -11.28 19.11
C ALA A 483 13.78 -11.05 19.36
N GLU A 484 13.12 -10.20 18.57
CA GLU A 484 11.67 -10.00 18.62
C GLU A 484 10.92 -11.28 18.25
N LEU A 485 11.33 -11.97 17.20
CA LEU A 485 10.74 -13.25 16.79
C LEU A 485 10.88 -14.32 17.89
N ILE A 486 12.06 -14.44 18.48
CA ILE A 486 12.30 -15.34 19.62
C ILE A 486 11.38 -14.95 20.79
N LEU A 487 11.27 -13.68 21.11
CA LEU A 487 10.40 -13.20 22.21
C LEU A 487 8.93 -13.49 21.93
N MET A 488 8.47 -13.34 20.70
CA MET A 488 7.11 -13.72 20.28
C MET A 488 6.87 -15.21 20.47
N CYS A 489 7.80 -16.07 20.04
CA CYS A 489 7.70 -17.52 20.26
C CYS A 489 7.66 -17.86 21.76
N VAL A 490 8.49 -17.22 22.58
CA VAL A 490 8.50 -17.41 24.04
C VAL A 490 7.20 -16.92 24.66
N TYR A 491 6.63 -15.80 24.20
CA TYR A 491 5.33 -15.31 24.64
C TYR A 491 4.23 -16.33 24.35
N VAL A 492 4.13 -16.83 23.11
CA VAL A 492 3.16 -17.87 22.71
C VAL A 492 3.32 -19.12 23.59
N LEU A 493 4.55 -19.60 23.80
CA LEU A 493 4.82 -20.76 24.66
C LEU A 493 4.36 -20.50 26.10
N CYS A 494 4.58 -19.31 26.66
CA CYS A 494 4.12 -18.95 28.00
C CYS A 494 2.60 -18.97 28.12
N VAL A 495 1.87 -18.54 27.08
CA VAL A 495 0.41 -18.60 27.03
C VAL A 495 -0.08 -20.04 26.97
N LEU A 496 0.53 -20.88 26.12
CA LEU A 496 0.20 -22.32 26.02
C LEU A 496 0.42 -23.02 27.36
N VAL A 497 1.54 -22.77 28.03
CA VAL A 497 1.83 -23.30 29.38
C VAL A 497 0.78 -22.81 30.38
N ALA A 498 0.37 -21.54 30.33
CA ALA A 498 -0.68 -21.02 31.20
C ALA A 498 -2.03 -21.73 30.98
N ALA A 499 -2.41 -21.97 29.73
CA ALA A 499 -3.61 -22.72 29.36
C ALA A 499 -3.58 -24.16 29.92
N VAL A 500 -2.48 -24.88 29.71
CA VAL A 500 -2.28 -26.23 30.21
C VAL A 500 -2.37 -26.28 31.74
N LEU A 501 -1.73 -25.34 32.44
CA LEU A 501 -1.80 -25.26 33.90
C LEU A 501 -3.21 -24.97 34.44
N LEU A 502 -3.99 -24.15 33.72
CA LEU A 502 -5.40 -23.90 34.03
C LEU A 502 -6.26 -25.17 33.82
N ILE A 503 -6.07 -25.90 32.72
CA ILE A 503 -6.75 -27.16 32.45
C ILE A 503 -6.44 -28.19 33.54
N ILE A 504 -5.16 -28.38 33.90
CA ILE A 504 -4.75 -29.28 34.98
C ILE A 504 -5.41 -28.88 36.30
N LYS A 505 -5.48 -27.58 36.59
CA LYS A 505 -6.14 -27.06 37.78
C LYS A 505 -7.65 -27.39 37.76
N LEU A 506 -8.32 -27.15 36.63
CA LEU A 506 -9.73 -27.45 36.47
C LEU A 506 -10.02 -28.95 36.71
N ILE A 507 -9.23 -29.84 36.10
CA ILE A 507 -9.32 -31.29 36.31
C ILE A 507 -9.18 -31.63 37.80
N LYS A 508 -8.20 -31.03 38.51
CA LYS A 508 -8.01 -31.25 39.96
C LYS A 508 -9.18 -30.76 40.80
N VAL A 509 -9.82 -29.65 40.41
CA VAL A 509 -11.01 -29.13 41.07
C VAL A 509 -12.18 -30.09 40.89
N ILE A 510 -12.44 -30.53 39.64
CA ILE A 510 -13.50 -31.49 39.32
C ILE A 510 -13.29 -32.82 40.07
N ALA A 511 -12.06 -33.32 40.10
CA ALA A 511 -11.68 -34.54 40.81
C ALA A 511 -11.62 -34.39 42.34
N LYS A 512 -11.97 -33.22 42.90
CA LYS A 512 -11.86 -32.89 44.34
C LYS A 512 -10.46 -33.10 44.92
N LYS A 513 -9.41 -33.04 44.08
CA LYS A 513 -7.99 -33.21 44.45
C LYS A 513 -7.23 -31.89 44.49
N ASN A 514 -7.92 -30.75 44.35
CA ASN A 514 -7.28 -29.43 44.37
C ASN A 514 -6.81 -29.08 45.79
N ARG A 515 -5.49 -28.87 45.93
CA ARG A 515 -4.88 -28.41 47.19
C ARG A 515 -4.34 -26.99 46.95
N PRO A 516 -5.03 -25.95 47.45
CA PRO A 516 -4.56 -24.59 47.31
C PRO A 516 -3.22 -24.41 48.07
N TYR A 517 -2.32 -23.58 47.51
CA TYR A 517 -1.06 -23.17 48.10
C TYR A 517 -1.03 -21.66 48.29
N ALA A 518 -0.07 -21.14 49.06
CA ALA A 518 0.04 -19.70 49.31
C ALA A 518 0.14 -18.92 47.97
N GLY A 519 -0.73 -17.93 47.80
CA GLY A 519 -0.79 -17.13 46.57
C GLY A 519 -1.41 -17.83 45.35
N SER A 520 -1.90 -19.06 45.47
CA SER A 520 -2.45 -19.83 44.31
C SER A 520 -3.58 -19.13 43.54
N LYS A 521 -4.36 -18.25 44.20
CA LYS A 521 -5.41 -17.44 43.54
C LYS A 521 -4.80 -16.42 42.62
N VAL A 522 -3.75 -15.71 43.08
CA VAL A 522 -3.06 -14.66 42.30
C VAL A 522 -2.29 -15.27 41.12
N VAL A 523 -1.64 -16.43 41.34
CA VAL A 523 -0.98 -17.18 40.25
C VAL A 523 -1.99 -17.61 39.18
N THR A 524 -3.19 -18.08 39.60
CA THR A 524 -4.25 -18.44 38.65
C THR A 524 -4.78 -17.22 37.89
N ALA A 525 -4.96 -16.09 38.59
CA ALA A 525 -5.39 -14.85 37.94
C ALA A 525 -4.37 -14.41 36.87
N ALA A 526 -3.06 -14.53 37.11
CA ALA A 526 -2.03 -14.24 36.13
C ALA A 526 -2.06 -15.18 34.90
N GLN A 527 -2.39 -16.46 35.10
CA GLN A 527 -2.58 -17.39 33.98
C GLN A 527 -3.80 -17.01 33.13
N ILE A 528 -4.92 -16.62 33.76
CA ILE A 528 -6.10 -16.10 33.08
C ILE A 528 -5.77 -14.79 32.36
N ALA A 529 -5.05 -13.88 32.98
CA ALA A 529 -4.64 -12.61 32.39
C ALA A 529 -3.84 -12.81 31.08
N LYS A 530 -2.96 -13.82 31.01
CA LYS A 530 -2.22 -14.15 29.77
C LYS A 530 -3.16 -14.61 28.63
N LEU A 531 -4.20 -15.39 28.95
CA LEU A 531 -5.21 -15.79 27.96
C LEU A 531 -6.08 -14.60 27.53
N VAL A 532 -6.45 -13.73 28.46
CA VAL A 532 -7.18 -12.49 28.15
C VAL A 532 -6.34 -11.60 27.24
N SER A 533 -5.04 -11.47 27.50
CA SER A 533 -4.11 -10.72 26.64
C SER A 533 -4.12 -11.23 25.19
N VAL A 534 -4.05 -12.54 24.98
CA VAL A 534 -4.17 -13.13 23.63
C VAL A 534 -5.56 -12.87 23.05
N GLY A 535 -6.61 -12.96 23.86
CA GLY A 535 -7.97 -12.63 23.44
C GLY A 535 -8.08 -11.20 22.89
N VAL A 536 -7.43 -10.22 23.54
CA VAL A 536 -7.34 -8.83 23.05
C VAL A 536 -6.59 -8.76 21.73
N ILE A 537 -5.47 -9.47 21.60
CA ILE A 537 -4.69 -9.51 20.36
C ILE A 537 -5.52 -10.10 19.20
N LEU A 538 -6.19 -11.23 19.44
CA LEU A 538 -7.06 -11.85 18.45
C LEU A 538 -8.26 -10.95 18.09
N PHE A 539 -8.78 -10.23 19.07
CA PHE A 539 -9.82 -9.22 18.82
C PHE A 539 -9.30 -8.08 17.93
N TRP A 540 -8.12 -7.53 18.18
CA TRP A 540 -7.52 -6.55 17.29
C TRP A 540 -7.32 -7.08 15.87
N ILE A 541 -6.82 -8.31 15.71
CA ILE A 541 -6.68 -8.94 14.38
C ILE A 541 -8.05 -9.03 13.70
N SER A 542 -9.11 -9.43 14.43
CA SER A 542 -10.45 -9.54 13.87
C SER A 542 -11.06 -8.20 13.45
N LEU A 543 -10.67 -7.09 14.08
CA LEU A 543 -11.08 -5.75 13.66
C LEU A 543 -10.34 -5.29 12.39
N LEU A 544 -9.10 -5.74 12.17
CA LEU A 544 -8.29 -5.35 11.02
C LEU A 544 -8.62 -6.16 9.76
N THR A 545 -9.15 -7.38 9.92
CA THR A 545 -9.46 -8.27 8.79
C THR A 545 -10.50 -7.67 7.83
N PRO A 546 -11.64 -7.09 8.28
CA PRO A 546 -12.60 -6.45 7.37
C PRO A 546 -12.20 -5.03 6.96
N GLN A 547 -11.18 -4.42 7.58
CA GLN A 547 -10.70 -3.05 7.35
C GLN A 547 -11.77 -1.94 7.48
N TYR A 548 -12.90 -2.21 8.11
CA TYR A 548 -14.01 -1.27 8.26
C TYR A 548 -14.16 -0.76 9.68
N GLY A 549 -14.33 0.54 9.83
CA GLY A 549 -14.72 1.21 11.06
C GLY A 549 -13.60 1.96 11.78
N LEU A 550 -14.02 2.89 12.62
CA LEU A 550 -13.15 3.71 13.45
C LEU A 550 -12.74 2.93 14.72
N TYR A 551 -11.69 2.14 14.63
CA TYR A 551 -11.30 1.21 15.71
C TYR A 551 -10.36 1.80 16.76
N LYS A 552 -9.99 3.09 16.69
CA LYS A 552 -9.14 3.71 17.72
C LYS A 552 -9.67 3.52 19.14
N PRO A 553 -10.97 3.76 19.45
CA PRO A 553 -11.48 3.52 20.80
C PRO A 553 -11.29 2.05 21.26
N GLN A 554 -11.54 1.08 20.39
CA GLN A 554 -11.34 -0.34 20.69
C GLN A 554 -9.85 -0.68 20.87
N GLY A 555 -8.98 -0.07 20.06
CA GLY A 555 -7.52 -0.14 20.24
C GLY A 555 -7.09 0.36 21.61
N VAL A 556 -7.54 1.55 22.00
CA VAL A 556 -7.25 2.16 23.31
C VAL A 556 -7.78 1.32 24.48
N ILE A 557 -9.04 0.87 24.41
CA ILE A 557 -9.64 0.00 25.43
C ILE A 557 -8.81 -1.29 25.58
N GLY A 558 -8.42 -1.91 24.46
CA GLY A 558 -7.57 -3.09 24.48
C GLY A 558 -6.22 -2.83 25.18
N CYS A 559 -5.58 -1.69 24.95
CA CYS A 559 -4.35 -1.32 25.67
C CYS A 559 -4.56 -1.22 27.19
N PHE A 560 -5.67 -0.65 27.65
CA PHE A 560 -5.99 -0.62 29.10
C PHE A 560 -6.21 -2.03 29.67
N VAL A 561 -6.87 -2.92 28.93
CA VAL A 561 -6.99 -4.34 29.32
C VAL A 561 -5.61 -4.99 29.40
N GLN A 562 -4.70 -4.73 28.46
CA GLN A 562 -3.33 -5.22 28.50
C GLN A 562 -2.57 -4.69 29.73
N MET A 563 -2.71 -3.41 30.07
CA MET A 563 -2.12 -2.83 31.29
C MET A 563 -2.64 -3.55 32.56
N LEU A 564 -3.92 -3.87 32.62
CA LEU A 564 -4.49 -4.64 33.73
C LEU A 564 -3.90 -6.05 33.78
N CYS A 565 -3.78 -6.75 32.66
CA CYS A 565 -3.14 -8.06 32.56
C CYS A 565 -1.67 -8.00 33.03
N PHE A 566 -0.94 -6.98 32.64
CA PHE A 566 0.42 -6.74 33.11
C PHE A 566 0.50 -6.56 34.63
N ALA A 567 -0.37 -5.73 35.21
CA ALA A 567 -0.42 -5.49 36.67
C ALA A 567 -0.70 -6.78 37.45
N VAL A 568 -1.65 -7.61 36.98
CA VAL A 568 -1.96 -8.92 37.57
C VAL A 568 -0.76 -9.87 37.51
N CYS A 569 -0.05 -9.92 36.39
CA CYS A 569 1.16 -10.73 36.24
C CYS A 569 2.31 -10.23 37.14
N ALA A 570 2.49 -8.91 37.28
CA ALA A 570 3.47 -8.32 38.18
C ALA A 570 3.16 -8.66 39.66
N ALA A 571 1.90 -8.55 40.08
CA ALA A 571 1.47 -8.96 41.42
C ALA A 571 1.74 -10.44 41.69
N SER A 572 1.51 -11.29 40.69
CA SER A 572 1.78 -12.74 40.76
C SER A 572 3.28 -13.03 40.86
N ALA A 573 4.11 -12.28 40.12
CA ALA A 573 5.57 -12.37 40.24
C ALA A 573 6.05 -12.00 41.65
N PHE A 574 5.55 -10.90 42.19
CA PHE A 574 5.86 -10.49 43.57
C PHE A 574 5.49 -11.56 44.61
N VAL A 575 4.30 -12.14 44.53
CA VAL A 575 3.86 -13.25 45.39
C VAL A 575 4.79 -14.45 45.28
N SER A 576 5.23 -14.79 44.05
CA SER A 576 6.16 -15.90 43.82
C SER A 576 7.54 -15.65 44.40
N VAL A 577 8.09 -14.44 44.27
CA VAL A 577 9.36 -14.04 44.93
C VAL A 577 9.24 -14.15 46.43
N LYS A 578 8.18 -13.59 47.03
CA LYS A 578 7.93 -13.64 48.46
C LYS A 578 7.84 -15.08 48.99
N ALA A 579 7.21 -15.98 48.25
CA ALA A 579 7.08 -17.41 48.57
C ALA A 579 8.43 -18.12 48.53
N LEU A 580 9.26 -17.82 47.51
CA LEU A 580 10.61 -18.37 47.35
C LEU A 580 11.53 -17.92 48.50
N VAL A 581 11.51 -16.63 48.85
CA VAL A 581 12.29 -16.07 49.96
C VAL A 581 11.90 -16.68 51.30
N LYS A 582 10.58 -16.95 51.51
CA LYS A 582 10.08 -17.61 52.71
C LYS A 582 10.31 -19.12 52.75
N GLY A 583 10.90 -19.71 51.73
CA GLY A 583 11.17 -21.13 51.67
C GLY A 583 9.93 -22.03 51.53
N GLU A 584 8.82 -21.51 50.99
CA GLU A 584 7.58 -22.24 50.79
C GLU A 584 7.78 -23.53 49.98
N LYS A 585 7.03 -24.57 50.29
CA LYS A 585 7.09 -25.85 49.58
C LYS A 585 6.62 -25.71 48.15
N GLY A 586 7.29 -26.38 47.23
CA GLY A 586 6.92 -26.37 45.79
C GLY A 586 7.60 -25.21 45.02
N LYS A 587 8.85 -24.91 45.29
CA LYS A 587 9.68 -23.88 44.66
C LYS A 587 9.55 -23.86 43.13
N PHE A 588 9.50 -25.03 42.49
CA PHE A 588 9.37 -25.18 41.04
C PHE A 588 8.17 -24.41 40.46
N LYS A 589 7.00 -24.46 41.11
CA LYS A 589 5.80 -23.76 40.66
C LYS A 589 5.98 -22.23 40.65
N TYR A 590 6.67 -21.71 41.67
CA TYR A 590 6.95 -20.26 41.77
C TYR A 590 7.98 -19.82 40.73
N ILE A 591 9.02 -20.66 40.47
CA ILE A 591 10.03 -20.39 39.44
C ILE A 591 9.36 -20.36 38.04
N VAL A 592 8.57 -21.36 37.70
CA VAL A 592 7.84 -21.42 36.41
C VAL A 592 6.93 -20.19 36.25
N ASN A 593 6.21 -19.81 37.32
CA ASN A 593 5.35 -18.63 37.28
C ASN A 593 6.16 -17.33 37.11
N LEU A 594 7.32 -17.20 37.76
CA LEU A 594 8.21 -16.04 37.61
C LEU A 594 8.74 -15.92 36.17
N LEU A 595 9.26 -17.02 35.61
CA LEU A 595 9.77 -17.03 34.23
C LEU A 595 8.67 -16.65 33.25
N GLY A 596 7.47 -17.25 33.39
CA GLY A 596 6.33 -16.94 32.53
C GLY A 596 5.83 -15.51 32.69
N ASN A 597 5.90 -14.90 33.87
CA ASN A 597 5.52 -13.49 34.07
C ASN A 597 6.59 -12.53 33.57
N ALA A 598 7.88 -12.86 33.68
CA ALA A 598 8.97 -12.07 33.14
C ALA A 598 8.92 -12.03 31.60
N SER A 599 8.74 -13.18 30.97
CA SER A 599 8.58 -13.27 29.50
C SER A 599 7.35 -12.52 29.01
N PHE A 600 6.22 -12.63 29.72
CA PHE A 600 5.01 -11.87 29.43
C PHE A 600 5.25 -10.35 29.55
N ALA A 601 5.92 -9.89 30.60
CA ALA A 601 6.25 -8.50 30.79
C ALA A 601 7.19 -7.97 29.70
N ALA A 602 8.18 -8.75 29.30
CA ALA A 602 9.08 -8.39 28.22
C ALA A 602 8.30 -8.22 26.89
N ALA A 603 7.40 -9.15 26.57
CA ALA A 603 6.57 -9.05 25.38
C ALA A 603 5.65 -7.80 25.41
N MET A 604 5.03 -7.51 26.57
CA MET A 604 4.18 -6.31 26.72
C MET A 604 4.95 -5.01 26.45
N ILE A 605 6.21 -4.95 26.84
CA ILE A 605 7.06 -3.76 26.67
C ILE A 605 7.59 -3.68 25.22
N VAL A 606 8.17 -4.77 24.70
CA VAL A 606 8.81 -4.80 23.38
C VAL A 606 7.79 -4.61 22.27
N PHE A 607 6.62 -5.26 22.38
CA PHE A 607 5.54 -5.12 21.39
C PHE A 607 4.61 -3.95 21.66
N GLU A 608 4.94 -3.10 22.62
CA GLU A 608 4.20 -1.88 22.94
C GLU A 608 2.68 -2.11 23.18
N LEU A 609 2.27 -3.31 23.64
CA LEU A 609 0.87 -3.71 23.76
C LEU A 609 0.04 -2.86 24.74
N MET A 610 0.68 -2.00 25.53
CA MET A 610 0.05 -1.10 26.50
C MET A 610 0.10 0.37 26.05
N LYS A 611 0.65 0.67 24.87
CA LYS A 611 0.95 2.03 24.42
C LYS A 611 -0.25 2.64 23.71
N PHE A 612 -1.27 3.02 24.47
CA PHE A 612 -2.54 3.55 23.96
C PHE A 612 -2.39 4.88 23.21
N TRP A 613 -1.35 5.66 23.46
CA TRP A 613 -1.07 6.92 22.76
C TRP A 613 -0.45 6.74 21.36
N SER A 614 -0.25 5.52 20.93
CA SER A 614 0.20 5.18 19.57
C SER A 614 -0.85 4.38 18.79
N VAL A 615 -2.11 4.49 19.20
CA VAL A 615 -3.27 3.91 18.52
C VAL A 615 -3.90 4.93 17.57
#